data_dee57d10cf0d90308c2a60c9d6bf5844
#
_entry.id   dee57d10cf0d90308c2a60c9d6bf5844
#
_cell.length_a   1.000
_cell.length_b   1.000
_cell.length_c   1.000
_cell.angle_alpha   90.00
_cell.angle_beta   90.00
_cell.angle_gamma   90.00
#
_symmetry.space_group_name_H-M   'P 1'
#
loop_
_entity.id
_entity.type
_entity.pdbx_description
1 polymer ?
#
loop_
_entity_poly.entity_id
_entity_poly.type
_entity_poly.pdbx_seq_one_letter_code
_entity_poly.pdbx_strand_id
1 'polypeptide(L)'
;MKTAGRNTQEKIGYFIKNLREERGLTQGQLAGELGTSQSAVARMEAGRQNFSTKELLKISRILNRKIFSLPESLDFQIRGGKKLSGSITTNFSKNGSVTLLCASLLNKNKTTLHGISRIEEVYRLIEIIESIGVSVRWIGKNSVEVLPPQKYSLKKLDKEAASKIRSSIMLIGANIHRNKKFNLPHAGGCKMGNRTIAA
;
A
#
# COMPACT_ATOMS: atom_id res chain seq x y z
N MET A 1 31.92 4.75 1.50
CA MET A 1 31.81 5.01 2.97
C MET A 1 30.80 4.06 3.59
N LYS A 2 31.22 3.36 4.65
CA LYS A 2 30.48 2.24 5.29
C LYS A 2 29.20 2.74 5.98
N THR A 3 28.01 2.41 5.45
CA THR A 3 26.71 2.57 6.10
C THR A 3 26.18 1.26 6.71
N ALA A 4 27.03 0.26 6.81
CA ALA A 4 26.70 -1.02 7.43
C ALA A 4 26.66 -0.86 8.95
N GLY A 5 25.50 -1.06 9.58
CA GLY A 5 25.30 -1.13 11.03
C GLY A 5 24.40 -0.06 11.67
N ARG A 6 24.00 1.00 10.96
CA ARG A 6 23.09 2.02 11.52
C ARG A 6 21.64 1.58 11.38
N ASN A 7 20.82 1.83 12.43
CA ASN A 7 19.38 1.64 12.35
C ASN A 7 18.73 2.66 11.39
N THR A 8 17.47 2.49 11.03
CA THR A 8 16.78 3.35 10.06
C THR A 8 16.75 4.82 10.51
N GLN A 9 16.57 5.10 11.79
CA GLN A 9 16.52 6.46 12.33
C GLN A 9 17.89 7.14 12.24
N GLU A 10 18.96 6.41 12.53
CA GLU A 10 20.34 6.93 12.39
C GLU A 10 20.68 7.24 10.93
N LYS A 11 20.20 6.42 9.99
CA LYS A 11 20.39 6.68 8.55
C LYS A 11 19.67 7.95 8.11
N ILE A 12 18.42 8.13 8.54
CA ILE A 12 17.63 9.34 8.25
C ILE A 12 18.27 10.55 8.90
N GLY A 13 18.65 10.48 10.17
CA GLY A 13 19.29 11.57 10.89
C GLY A 13 20.60 12.01 10.24
N TYR A 14 21.46 11.06 9.87
CA TYR A 14 22.69 11.32 9.15
C TYR A 14 22.46 11.97 7.79
N PHE A 15 21.42 11.54 7.06
CA PHE A 15 21.07 12.14 5.77
C PHE A 15 20.60 13.59 5.93
N ILE A 16 19.77 13.88 6.94
CA ILE A 16 19.33 15.24 7.28
C ILE A 16 20.52 16.13 7.61
N LYS A 17 21.46 15.63 8.43
CA LYS A 17 22.70 16.35 8.78
C LYS A 17 23.50 16.74 7.53
N ASN A 18 23.74 15.79 6.64
CA ASN A 18 24.49 16.07 5.41
C ASN A 18 23.81 17.13 4.54
N LEU A 19 22.50 17.03 4.35
CA LEU A 19 21.74 18.02 3.57
C LEU A 19 21.76 19.42 4.21
N ARG A 20 21.74 19.51 5.54
CA ARG A 20 21.86 20.76 6.26
C ARG A 20 23.25 21.39 6.03
N GLU A 21 24.30 20.57 6.16
CA GLU A 21 25.70 20.98 5.96
C GLU A 21 25.98 21.39 4.51
N GLU A 22 25.45 20.66 3.52
CA GLU A 22 25.53 21.03 2.11
C GLU A 22 24.91 22.40 1.83
N ARG A 23 23.94 22.84 2.65
CA ARG A 23 23.33 24.17 2.58
C ARG A 23 24.01 25.23 3.42
N GLY A 24 25.07 24.86 4.12
CA GLY A 24 25.79 25.79 5.00
C GLY A 24 24.99 26.23 6.24
N LEU A 25 23.91 25.51 6.57
CA LEU A 25 23.07 25.84 7.74
C LEU A 25 23.66 25.27 9.03
N THR A 26 23.63 26.07 10.10
CA THR A 26 23.86 25.57 11.46
C THR A 26 22.64 24.82 11.97
N GLN A 27 22.81 23.98 12.99
CA GLN A 27 21.68 23.33 13.67
C GLN A 27 20.65 24.35 14.22
N GLY A 28 21.14 25.49 14.73
CA GLY A 28 20.28 26.56 15.23
C GLY A 28 19.45 27.23 14.14
N GLN A 29 20.03 27.47 12.97
CA GLN A 29 19.29 28.01 11.82
C GLN A 29 18.24 27.03 11.30
N LEU A 30 18.57 25.75 11.14
CA LEU A 30 17.59 24.73 10.79
C LEU A 30 16.49 24.61 11.85
N ALA A 31 16.82 24.73 13.13
CA ALA A 31 15.86 24.71 14.21
C ALA A 31 14.87 25.89 14.13
N GLY A 32 15.37 27.09 13.81
CA GLY A 32 14.54 28.28 13.59
C GLY A 32 13.54 28.08 12.43
N GLU A 33 13.99 27.56 11.30
CA GLU A 33 13.12 27.27 10.14
C GLU A 33 12.10 26.15 10.42
N LEU A 34 12.49 25.18 11.24
CA LEU A 34 11.61 24.08 11.70
C LEU A 34 10.64 24.52 12.81
N GLY A 35 10.84 25.68 13.45
CA GLY A 35 10.08 26.10 14.64
C GLY A 35 10.30 25.18 15.83
N THR A 36 11.55 24.75 16.04
CA THR A 36 11.96 23.83 17.13
C THR A 36 13.25 24.31 17.79
N SER A 37 13.79 23.55 18.75
CA SER A 37 15.05 23.89 19.42
C SER A 37 16.27 23.25 18.72
N GLN A 38 17.43 23.88 18.86
CA GLN A 38 18.71 23.31 18.37
C GLN A 38 18.96 21.91 18.94
N SER A 39 18.63 21.68 20.22
CA SER A 39 18.77 20.37 20.86
C SER A 39 17.86 19.29 20.23
N ALA A 40 16.69 19.68 19.72
CA ALA A 40 15.81 18.78 18.98
C ALA A 40 16.45 18.39 17.63
N VAL A 41 16.99 19.36 16.88
CA VAL A 41 17.72 19.10 15.63
C VAL A 41 18.94 18.21 15.88
N ALA A 42 19.71 18.44 16.95
CA ALA A 42 20.83 17.59 17.31
C ALA A 42 20.40 16.12 17.59
N ARG A 43 19.26 15.90 18.27
CA ARG A 43 18.71 14.56 18.47
C ARG A 43 18.23 13.93 17.17
N MET A 44 17.58 14.71 16.31
CA MET A 44 17.16 14.26 14.97
C MET A 44 18.36 13.75 14.17
N GLU A 45 19.42 14.54 14.05
CA GLU A 45 20.62 14.21 13.30
C GLU A 45 21.38 13.01 13.88
N ALA A 46 21.33 12.83 15.19
CA ALA A 46 21.90 11.68 15.89
C ALA A 46 21.03 10.40 15.78
N GLY A 47 19.84 10.46 15.16
CA GLY A 47 18.90 9.33 15.07
C GLY A 47 18.29 8.92 16.42
N ARG A 48 18.28 9.82 17.40
CA ARG A 48 17.76 9.57 18.75
C ARG A 48 16.31 9.98 18.94
N GLN A 49 15.58 10.13 17.86
CA GLN A 49 14.18 10.53 17.86
C GLN A 49 13.47 9.88 16.67
N ASN A 50 12.19 9.55 16.86
CA ASN A 50 11.33 9.11 15.77
C ASN A 50 10.91 10.30 14.93
N PHE A 51 10.82 10.09 13.63
CA PHE A 51 10.34 11.08 12.68
C PHE A 51 8.89 10.79 12.32
N SER A 52 8.02 11.76 12.52
CA SER A 52 6.70 11.70 11.91
C SER A 52 6.78 12.02 10.43
N THR A 53 5.84 11.50 9.64
CA THR A 53 5.71 11.83 8.19
C THR A 53 5.62 13.35 7.98
N LYS A 54 4.89 14.06 8.86
CA LYS A 54 4.74 15.53 8.81
C LYS A 54 6.07 16.25 9.00
N GLU A 55 6.90 15.80 9.93
CA GLU A 55 8.23 16.36 10.17
C GLU A 55 9.16 16.11 8.97
N LEU A 56 9.20 14.90 8.44
CA LEU A 56 10.02 14.59 7.27
C LEU A 56 9.62 15.41 6.03
N LEU A 57 8.32 15.65 5.82
CA LEU A 57 7.85 16.54 4.76
C LEU A 57 8.26 18.00 4.98
N LYS A 58 8.19 18.48 6.24
CA LYS A 58 8.63 19.85 6.57
C LYS A 58 10.13 20.02 6.35
N ILE A 59 10.94 19.06 6.81
CA ILE A 59 12.40 19.06 6.60
C ILE A 59 12.73 18.98 5.11
N SER A 60 12.02 18.15 4.34
CA SER A 60 12.17 18.06 2.88
C SER A 60 11.97 19.39 2.17
N ARG A 61 10.94 20.16 2.56
CA ARG A 61 10.67 21.48 1.98
C ARG A 61 11.76 22.47 2.34
N ILE A 62 12.13 22.54 3.62
CA ILE A 62 13.15 23.47 4.12
C ILE A 62 14.50 23.16 3.45
N LEU A 63 14.91 21.90 3.39
CA LEU A 63 16.16 21.51 2.77
C LEU A 63 16.08 21.39 1.23
N ASN A 64 14.92 21.68 0.61
CA ASN A 64 14.67 21.57 -0.82
C ASN A 64 15.21 20.26 -1.43
N ARG A 65 15.03 19.16 -0.69
CA ARG A 65 15.40 17.80 -1.09
C ARG A 65 14.33 16.82 -0.64
N LYS A 66 13.96 15.89 -1.48
CA LYS A 66 13.03 14.83 -1.12
C LYS A 66 13.71 13.86 -0.15
N ILE A 67 13.48 14.04 1.15
CA ILE A 67 13.89 13.11 2.21
C ILE A 67 12.89 11.95 2.28
N PHE A 68 11.62 12.30 2.06
CA PHE A 68 10.51 11.38 2.00
C PHE A 68 9.57 11.85 0.88
N SER A 69 9.23 10.95 -0.03
CA SER A 69 8.15 11.16 -0.99
C SER A 69 7.08 10.13 -0.71
N LEU A 70 5.88 10.59 -0.40
CA LEU A 70 4.70 9.78 -0.68
C LEU A 70 4.67 9.62 -2.21
N PRO A 71 4.62 8.41 -2.75
CA PRO A 71 4.57 8.23 -4.17
C PRO A 71 3.22 8.73 -4.70
N GLU A 72 3.15 10.00 -5.07
CA GLU A 72 2.08 10.52 -5.94
C GLU A 72 2.29 10.01 -7.36
N SER A 73 3.55 9.81 -7.75
CA SER A 73 3.96 9.09 -8.95
C SER A 73 5.36 8.51 -8.77
N LEU A 74 5.57 7.32 -9.30
CA LEU A 74 6.90 6.72 -9.40
C LEU A 74 7.39 6.95 -10.84
N ASP A 75 8.25 7.95 -11.03
CA ASP A 75 8.82 8.25 -12.33
C ASP A 75 10.10 7.43 -12.51
N PHE A 76 10.16 6.68 -13.60
CA PHE A 76 11.35 5.93 -13.96
C PHE A 76 12.04 6.59 -15.15
N GLN A 77 13.32 6.91 -15.01
CA GLN A 77 14.17 7.25 -16.15
C GLN A 77 14.91 5.99 -16.62
N ILE A 78 14.53 5.48 -17.78
CA ILE A 78 15.12 4.27 -18.36
C ILE A 78 16.04 4.65 -19.51
N ARG A 79 17.32 4.32 -19.40
CA ARG A 79 18.27 4.41 -20.51
C ARG A 79 18.30 3.06 -21.23
N GLY A 80 17.64 3.00 -22.38
CA GLY A 80 17.57 1.80 -23.21
C GLY A 80 18.90 1.48 -23.94
N GLY A 81 18.83 0.58 -24.93
CA GLY A 81 19.95 0.24 -25.81
C GLY A 81 20.95 -0.79 -25.27
N LYS A 82 20.72 -1.35 -24.09
CA LYS A 82 21.54 -2.45 -23.55
C LYS A 82 20.84 -3.80 -23.75
N LYS A 83 21.59 -4.81 -24.22
CA LYS A 83 21.10 -6.19 -24.28
C LYS A 83 20.92 -6.69 -22.85
N LEU A 84 19.71 -7.15 -22.54
CA LEU A 84 19.40 -7.74 -21.24
C LEU A 84 19.76 -9.22 -21.23
N SER A 85 20.31 -9.69 -20.12
CA SER A 85 20.57 -11.11 -19.84
C SER A 85 20.31 -11.41 -18.39
N GLY A 86 19.82 -12.62 -18.08
CA GLY A 86 19.49 -13.06 -16.72
C GLY A 86 18.09 -13.64 -16.65
N SER A 87 17.65 -13.95 -15.44
CA SER A 87 16.32 -14.45 -15.12
C SER A 87 15.61 -13.54 -14.14
N ILE A 88 14.29 -13.45 -14.28
CA ILE A 88 13.44 -12.72 -13.36
C ILE A 88 12.26 -13.59 -12.95
N THR A 89 11.96 -13.62 -11.66
CA THR A 89 10.73 -14.23 -11.15
C THR A 89 9.64 -13.18 -11.11
N THR A 90 8.57 -13.39 -11.88
CA THR A 90 7.42 -12.48 -11.90
C THR A 90 6.62 -12.56 -10.61
N ASN A 91 5.90 -11.49 -10.29
CA ASN A 91 4.92 -11.50 -9.22
C ASN A 91 3.72 -12.40 -9.59
N PHE A 92 2.97 -12.83 -8.56
CA PHE A 92 1.74 -13.57 -8.77
C PHE A 92 0.69 -12.73 -9.52
N SER A 93 -0.20 -13.42 -10.24
CA SER A 93 -1.24 -12.77 -11.04
C SER A 93 -2.20 -11.94 -10.16
N LYS A 94 -2.35 -10.67 -10.49
CA LYS A 94 -3.36 -9.79 -9.90
C LYS A 94 -4.76 -10.36 -10.08
N ASN A 95 -5.12 -10.66 -11.33
CA ASN A 95 -6.45 -11.15 -11.66
C ASN A 95 -6.73 -12.51 -11.02
N GLY A 96 -5.74 -13.41 -11.01
CA GLY A 96 -5.84 -14.69 -10.29
C GLY A 96 -6.11 -14.48 -8.79
N SER A 97 -5.39 -13.56 -8.15
CA SER A 97 -5.57 -13.27 -6.73
C SER A 97 -6.98 -12.80 -6.40
N VAL A 98 -7.52 -11.82 -7.14
CA VAL A 98 -8.88 -11.30 -6.87
C VAL A 98 -9.96 -12.33 -7.20
N THR A 99 -9.79 -13.12 -8.26
CA THR A 99 -10.73 -14.19 -8.62
C THR A 99 -10.78 -15.26 -7.54
N LEU A 100 -9.64 -15.74 -7.09
CA LEU A 100 -9.56 -16.79 -6.05
C LEU A 100 -10.11 -16.31 -4.71
N LEU A 101 -9.86 -15.06 -4.32
CA LEU A 101 -10.46 -14.45 -3.14
C LEU A 101 -12.00 -14.43 -3.23
N CYS A 102 -12.56 -14.01 -4.36
CA CYS A 102 -14.00 -14.05 -4.56
C CYS A 102 -14.54 -15.49 -4.56
N ALA A 103 -13.86 -16.40 -5.26
CA ALA A 103 -14.28 -17.81 -5.34
C ALA A 103 -14.24 -18.51 -3.97
N SER A 104 -13.30 -18.14 -3.10
CA SER A 104 -13.22 -18.73 -1.74
C SER A 104 -14.47 -18.47 -0.90
N LEU A 105 -15.29 -17.46 -1.24
CA LEU A 105 -16.58 -17.19 -0.58
C LEU A 105 -17.64 -18.24 -0.88
N LEU A 106 -17.49 -19.04 -1.93
CA LEU A 106 -18.39 -20.16 -2.24
C LEU A 106 -18.25 -21.31 -1.25
N ASN A 107 -17.04 -21.48 -0.69
CA ASN A 107 -16.80 -22.46 0.35
C ASN A 107 -17.41 -21.98 1.68
N LYS A 108 -17.89 -22.91 2.50
CA LYS A 108 -18.38 -22.65 3.86
C LYS A 108 -17.32 -22.86 4.92
N ASN A 109 -16.25 -23.55 4.56
CA ASN A 109 -15.13 -23.90 5.42
C ASN A 109 -13.90 -23.00 5.12
N LYS A 110 -12.90 -23.13 5.95
CA LYS A 110 -11.63 -22.46 5.75
C LYS A 110 -11.00 -22.84 4.40
N THR A 111 -10.58 -21.83 3.65
CA THR A 111 -9.85 -21.97 2.39
C THR A 111 -8.48 -21.31 2.54
N THR A 112 -7.42 -22.04 2.19
CA THR A 112 -6.08 -21.48 2.13
C THR A 112 -5.71 -21.22 0.67
N LEU A 113 -5.37 -19.98 0.36
CA LEU A 113 -4.94 -19.55 -0.97
C LEU A 113 -3.45 -19.25 -0.95
N HIS A 114 -2.71 -19.82 -1.89
CA HIS A 114 -1.28 -19.57 -2.06
C HIS A 114 -1.04 -18.70 -3.31
N GLY A 115 0.05 -17.93 -3.30
CA GLY A 115 0.40 -17.09 -4.45
C GLY A 115 -0.50 -15.86 -4.62
N ILE A 116 -0.96 -15.28 -3.53
CA ILE A 116 -1.77 -14.05 -3.54
C ILE A 116 -0.85 -12.83 -3.59
N SER A 117 -1.08 -11.97 -4.57
CA SER A 117 -0.32 -10.73 -4.75
C SER A 117 -0.59 -9.72 -3.63
N ARG A 118 0.47 -9.09 -3.12
CA ARG A 118 0.34 -8.00 -2.13
C ARG A 118 0.28 -6.64 -2.84
N ILE A 119 -0.85 -6.35 -3.43
CA ILE A 119 -1.11 -5.11 -4.17
C ILE A 119 -2.38 -4.44 -3.66
N GLU A 120 -2.51 -3.15 -3.92
CA GLU A 120 -3.61 -2.31 -3.42
C GLU A 120 -5.00 -2.90 -3.73
N GLU A 121 -5.23 -3.38 -4.95
CA GLU A 121 -6.53 -3.95 -5.34
C GLU A 121 -6.90 -5.19 -4.54
N VAL A 122 -5.91 -6.02 -4.17
CA VAL A 122 -6.12 -7.21 -3.32
C VAL A 122 -6.44 -6.79 -1.89
N TYR A 123 -5.73 -5.81 -1.33
CA TYR A 123 -6.02 -5.28 0.01
C TYR A 123 -7.42 -4.68 0.08
N ARG A 124 -7.82 -3.89 -0.92
CA ARG A 124 -9.17 -3.31 -1.00
C ARG A 124 -10.25 -4.39 -1.10
N LEU A 125 -10.00 -5.45 -1.89
CA LEU A 125 -10.94 -6.57 -1.95
C LEU A 125 -11.04 -7.29 -0.60
N ILE A 126 -9.93 -7.47 0.11
CA ILE A 126 -9.92 -8.05 1.46
C ILE A 126 -10.77 -7.18 2.41
N GLU A 127 -10.56 -5.86 2.44
CA GLU A 127 -11.38 -4.93 3.23
C GLU A 127 -12.89 -5.09 2.94
N ILE A 128 -13.24 -5.21 1.66
CA ILE A 128 -14.65 -5.40 1.24
C ILE A 128 -15.22 -6.72 1.77
N ILE A 129 -14.50 -7.83 1.64
CA ILE A 129 -15.01 -9.12 2.11
C ILE A 129 -14.99 -9.24 3.64
N GLU A 130 -14.08 -8.57 4.32
CA GLU A 130 -14.09 -8.46 5.78
C GLU A 130 -15.27 -7.63 6.30
N SER A 131 -15.67 -6.58 5.58
CA SER A 131 -16.83 -5.75 5.94
C SER A 131 -18.14 -6.54 5.99
N ILE A 132 -18.24 -7.63 5.26
CA ILE A 132 -19.39 -8.54 5.28
C ILE A 132 -19.26 -9.69 6.29
N GLY A 133 -18.20 -9.68 7.09
CA GLY A 133 -17.98 -10.63 8.19
C GLY A 133 -17.11 -11.84 7.84
N VAL A 134 -16.46 -11.86 6.68
CA VAL A 134 -15.49 -12.89 6.32
C VAL A 134 -14.17 -12.63 7.06
N SER A 135 -13.60 -13.64 7.70
CA SER A 135 -12.28 -13.54 8.29
C SER A 135 -11.21 -13.81 7.23
N VAL A 136 -10.26 -12.89 7.07
CA VAL A 136 -9.10 -13.06 6.19
C VAL A 136 -7.82 -12.86 6.98
N ARG A 137 -6.91 -13.81 6.90
CA ARG A 137 -5.64 -13.75 7.61
C ARG A 137 -4.49 -14.09 6.69
N TRP A 138 -3.51 -13.20 6.61
CA TRP A 138 -2.25 -13.50 5.93
C TRP A 138 -1.44 -14.54 6.72
N ILE A 139 -1.03 -15.60 6.02
CA ILE A 139 -0.15 -16.64 6.53
C ILE A 139 1.13 -16.65 5.69
N GLY A 140 2.23 -16.22 6.28
CA GLY A 140 3.49 -16.07 5.55
C GLY A 140 3.47 -14.93 4.52
N LYS A 141 4.34 -15.03 3.52
CA LYS A 141 4.64 -13.93 2.60
C LYS A 141 3.53 -13.65 1.57
N ASN A 142 2.97 -14.70 0.97
CA ASN A 142 2.04 -14.60 -0.16
C ASN A 142 0.89 -15.61 -0.06
N SER A 143 0.44 -15.92 1.14
CA SER A 143 -0.67 -16.85 1.35
C SER A 143 -1.68 -16.25 2.31
N VAL A 144 -2.96 -16.52 2.10
CA VAL A 144 -4.06 -16.07 2.95
C VAL A 144 -4.96 -17.24 3.33
N GLU A 145 -5.47 -17.22 4.55
CA GLU A 145 -6.61 -18.02 4.99
C GLU A 145 -7.86 -17.19 4.91
N VAL A 146 -8.89 -17.72 4.29
CA VAL A 146 -10.22 -17.11 4.17
C VAL A 146 -11.23 -18.03 4.85
N LEU A 147 -12.00 -17.47 5.77
CA LEU A 147 -13.05 -18.21 6.49
C LEU A 147 -14.36 -17.40 6.46
N PRO A 148 -15.26 -17.71 5.54
CA PRO A 148 -16.59 -17.10 5.53
C PRO A 148 -17.43 -17.56 6.71
N PRO A 149 -18.24 -16.69 7.34
CA PRO A 149 -19.20 -17.12 8.34
C PRO A 149 -20.31 -17.95 7.69
N GLN A 150 -21.01 -18.76 8.48
CA GLN A 150 -22.12 -19.60 8.01
C GLN A 150 -23.20 -18.78 7.27
N LYS A 151 -23.46 -17.57 7.75
CA LYS A 151 -24.38 -16.61 7.12
C LYS A 151 -23.73 -15.23 7.15
N TYR A 152 -23.77 -14.53 6.03
CA TYR A 152 -23.38 -13.13 5.93
C TYR A 152 -24.30 -12.38 4.98
N SER A 153 -24.36 -11.07 5.10
CA SER A 153 -25.21 -10.22 4.29
C SER A 153 -24.40 -9.11 3.64
N LEU A 154 -24.61 -8.91 2.35
CA LEU A 154 -24.00 -7.81 1.60
C LEU A 154 -24.54 -6.42 1.99
N LYS A 155 -25.54 -6.34 2.89
CA LYS A 155 -26.04 -5.04 3.41
C LYS A 155 -24.96 -4.26 4.17
N LYS A 156 -23.98 -4.97 4.77
CA LYS A 156 -22.84 -4.38 5.51
C LYS A 156 -21.63 -4.10 4.63
N LEU A 157 -21.72 -4.37 3.33
CA LEU A 157 -20.61 -4.19 2.40
C LEU A 157 -20.12 -2.74 2.40
N ASP A 158 -18.81 -2.57 2.53
CA ASP A 158 -18.16 -1.26 2.40
C ASP A 158 -18.31 -0.77 0.95
N LYS A 159 -19.28 0.14 0.76
CA LYS A 159 -19.60 0.70 -0.55
C LYS A 159 -18.50 1.62 -1.06
N GLU A 160 -17.81 2.31 -0.18
CA GLU A 160 -16.72 3.21 -0.55
C GLU A 160 -15.53 2.41 -1.09
N ALA A 161 -15.07 1.39 -0.37
CA ALA A 161 -14.02 0.50 -0.83
C ALA A 161 -14.42 -0.21 -2.14
N ALA A 162 -15.66 -0.70 -2.23
CA ALA A 162 -16.16 -1.39 -3.42
C ALA A 162 -16.25 -0.49 -4.66
N SER A 163 -16.51 0.81 -4.48
CA SER A 163 -16.54 1.79 -5.58
C SER A 163 -15.14 2.16 -6.09
N LYS A 164 -14.08 1.85 -5.36
CA LYS A 164 -12.69 2.20 -5.75
C LYS A 164 -12.04 1.15 -6.65
N ILE A 165 -12.56 -0.08 -6.68
CA ILE A 165 -11.98 -1.18 -7.47
C ILE A 165 -13.00 -1.79 -8.41
N ARG A 166 -12.52 -2.20 -9.60
CA ARG A 166 -13.39 -2.84 -10.59
C ARG A 166 -13.70 -4.31 -10.23
N SER A 167 -12.79 -4.98 -9.59
CA SER A 167 -12.92 -6.39 -9.20
C SER A 167 -14.05 -6.64 -8.19
N SER A 168 -14.60 -5.60 -7.54
CA SER A 168 -15.79 -5.71 -6.70
C SER A 168 -17.00 -6.37 -7.41
N ILE A 169 -17.09 -6.24 -8.75
CA ILE A 169 -18.13 -6.90 -9.55
C ILE A 169 -18.05 -8.43 -9.47
N MET A 170 -16.88 -9.02 -9.24
CA MET A 170 -16.71 -10.47 -9.13
C MET A 170 -17.43 -11.07 -7.91
N LEU A 171 -17.77 -10.21 -6.91
CA LEU A 171 -18.60 -10.61 -5.78
C LEU A 171 -20.00 -11.05 -6.20
N ILE A 172 -20.49 -10.66 -7.37
CA ILE A 172 -21.78 -11.10 -7.92
C ILE A 172 -21.76 -12.62 -8.05
N GLY A 173 -20.78 -13.19 -8.75
CA GLY A 173 -20.67 -14.62 -8.99
C GLY A 173 -20.60 -15.45 -7.69
N ALA A 174 -19.84 -14.94 -6.71
CA ALA A 174 -19.70 -15.62 -5.42
C ALA A 174 -20.97 -15.56 -4.54
N ASN A 175 -21.87 -14.60 -4.79
CA ASN A 175 -23.00 -14.31 -3.90
C ASN A 175 -24.37 -14.58 -4.51
N ILE A 176 -24.49 -14.82 -5.80
CA ILE A 176 -25.77 -15.00 -6.50
C ILE A 176 -26.61 -16.16 -5.91
N HIS A 177 -25.96 -17.22 -5.44
CA HIS A 177 -26.65 -18.36 -4.82
C HIS A 177 -27.02 -18.15 -3.34
N ARG A 178 -26.39 -17.17 -2.68
CA ARG A 178 -26.60 -16.91 -1.25
C ARG A 178 -27.58 -15.78 -0.98
N ASN A 179 -27.65 -14.84 -1.90
CA ASN A 179 -28.42 -13.60 -1.74
C ASN A 179 -29.35 -13.40 -2.95
N LYS A 180 -30.65 -13.53 -2.76
CA LYS A 180 -31.65 -13.34 -3.82
C LYS A 180 -31.69 -11.90 -4.37
N LYS A 181 -31.36 -10.92 -3.53
CA LYS A 181 -31.28 -9.49 -3.89
C LYS A 181 -30.12 -8.84 -3.13
N PHE A 182 -29.26 -8.14 -3.83
CA PHE A 182 -28.19 -7.32 -3.25
C PHE A 182 -27.84 -6.18 -4.19
N ASN A 183 -27.40 -5.07 -3.62
CA ASN A 183 -26.93 -3.91 -4.36
C ASN A 183 -25.42 -3.80 -4.20
N LEU A 184 -24.70 -3.81 -5.30
CA LEU A 184 -23.30 -3.40 -5.35
C LEU A 184 -23.23 -1.95 -5.82
N PRO A 185 -22.33 -1.14 -5.27
CA PRO A 185 -22.06 0.18 -5.81
C PRO A 185 -21.46 0.06 -7.22
N HIS A 186 -21.54 1.15 -7.97
CA HIS A 186 -20.88 1.20 -9.27
C HIS A 186 -19.40 0.87 -9.10
N ALA A 187 -18.92 -0.12 -9.85
CA ALA A 187 -17.53 -0.54 -9.79
C ALA A 187 -16.63 0.58 -10.31
N GLY A 188 -15.65 1.00 -9.51
CA GLY A 188 -14.66 1.99 -9.88
C GLY A 188 -13.49 1.39 -10.68
N GLY A 189 -12.32 2.00 -10.55
CA GLY A 189 -11.08 1.52 -11.14
C GLY A 189 -10.64 2.32 -12.36
N CYS A 190 -9.73 1.77 -13.12
CA CYS A 190 -9.02 2.46 -14.19
C CYS A 190 -10.00 2.99 -15.26
N LYS A 191 -9.96 4.31 -15.53
CA LYS A 191 -10.78 5.00 -16.53
C LYS A 191 -10.32 4.74 -17.97
N MET A 192 -9.86 3.53 -18.29
CA MET A 192 -9.45 3.15 -19.63
C MET A 192 -10.65 2.72 -20.49
N GLY A 193 -11.33 3.70 -21.07
CA GLY A 193 -12.44 3.52 -22.01
C GLY A 193 -13.78 3.09 -21.37
N ASN A 194 -14.86 3.22 -22.14
CA ASN A 194 -16.19 2.74 -21.77
C ASN A 194 -16.25 1.22 -21.90
N ARG A 195 -16.06 0.50 -20.82
CA ARG A 195 -16.31 -0.93 -20.76
C ARG A 195 -17.68 -1.17 -20.15
N THR A 196 -18.65 -1.52 -20.98
CA THR A 196 -20.00 -1.88 -20.52
C THR A 196 -19.97 -3.21 -19.78
N ILE A 197 -20.93 -3.39 -18.88
CA ILE A 197 -21.25 -4.68 -18.23
C ILE A 197 -22.46 -5.32 -18.92
N ALA A 198 -23.00 -4.67 -19.94
CA ALA A 198 -24.08 -5.23 -20.74
C ALA A 198 -23.56 -6.43 -21.51
N ALA A 199 -24.21 -7.58 -21.32
CA ALA A 199 -24.04 -8.79 -22.10
C ALA A 199 -24.76 -8.64 -23.43
#